data_5acbf0cc304eaac0c39ece4337bb57b0
#
_entry.id   5acbf0cc304eaac0c39ece4337bb57b0
#
_cell.length_a   1.000
_cell.length_b   1.000
_cell.length_c   1.000
_cell.angle_alpha   90.00
_cell.angle_beta   90.00
_cell.angle_gamma   90.00
#
_symmetry.space_group_name_H-M   'P 1'
#
loop_
_entity.id
_entity.type
_entity.pdbx_description
1 polymer ?
#
loop_
_entity_poly.entity_id
_entity_poly.type
_entity_poly.pdbx_seq_one_letter_code
_entity_poly.pdbx_strand_id
1 'polypeptide(L)'
;RKRRKPDPNVKPRKVSAPNAWNADPQVKALPNGKVIELFSAGAMALALGRPLVTLRLWERKGYIPRAPYRLKSMIVNGVKKPGWRMYSKAIVEATIESFQSRGLLEAPRVDWNRHHDLSIELMEKWTKIHTQETT
;
A
#
# COMPACT_ATOMS: atom_id res chain seq x y z
N ARG A 1 -13.84 16.46 -20.92
CA ARG A 1 -14.25 16.67 -19.53
C ARG A 1 -13.58 17.90 -18.96
N LYS A 2 -14.37 18.88 -18.60
CA LYS A 2 -13.82 20.12 -18.04
C LYS A 2 -13.16 19.82 -16.69
N ARG A 3 -11.90 20.14 -16.55
CA ARG A 3 -11.24 20.11 -15.27
C ARG A 3 -11.90 21.11 -14.36
N ARG A 4 -12.29 20.65 -13.18
CA ARG A 4 -12.80 21.53 -12.15
C ARG A 4 -11.69 22.53 -11.77
N LYS A 5 -12.01 23.80 -11.81
CA LYS A 5 -11.07 24.81 -11.31
C LYS A 5 -10.87 24.58 -9.81
N PRO A 6 -9.63 24.61 -9.31
CA PRO A 6 -9.42 24.47 -7.87
C PRO A 6 -10.13 25.62 -7.14
N ASP A 7 -10.84 25.25 -6.08
CA ASP A 7 -11.47 26.22 -5.21
C ASP A 7 -10.37 27.04 -4.53
N PRO A 8 -10.40 28.40 -4.62
CA PRO A 8 -9.38 29.25 -4.00
C PRO A 8 -9.31 29.09 -2.48
N ASN A 9 -10.34 28.53 -1.85
CA ASN A 9 -10.37 28.27 -0.42
C ASN A 9 -9.80 26.90 -0.05
N VAL A 10 -9.52 26.06 -1.02
CA VAL A 10 -8.91 24.74 -0.77
C VAL A 10 -7.40 24.92 -0.74
N LYS A 11 -6.81 24.58 0.40
CA LYS A 11 -5.35 24.57 0.53
C LYS A 11 -4.77 23.62 -0.51
N PRO A 12 -3.73 24.02 -1.27
CA PRO A 12 -3.06 23.10 -2.18
C PRO A 12 -2.55 21.90 -1.40
N ARG A 13 -2.66 20.72 -2.02
CA ARG A 13 -2.09 19.52 -1.43
C ARG A 13 -0.63 19.76 -1.11
N LYS A 14 -0.28 19.65 0.16
CA LYS A 14 1.12 19.69 0.55
C LYS A 14 1.84 18.57 -0.19
N VAL A 15 2.93 18.91 -0.84
CA VAL A 15 3.86 17.91 -1.34
C VAL A 15 4.29 17.09 -0.13
N SER A 16 3.95 15.82 -0.13
CA SER A 16 4.22 14.96 1.00
C SER A 16 5.72 14.81 1.21
N ALA A 17 6.16 15.00 2.45
CA ALA A 17 7.50 14.59 2.84
C ALA A 17 7.67 13.08 2.54
N PRO A 18 8.89 12.60 2.28
CA PRO A 18 9.13 11.18 1.93
C PRO A 18 8.50 10.16 2.90
N ASN A 19 8.29 10.54 4.16
CA ASN A 19 7.71 9.66 5.18
C ASN A 19 6.24 9.94 5.47
N ALA A 20 5.56 10.73 4.64
CA ALA A 20 4.16 11.10 4.91
C ALA A 20 3.18 9.94 4.77
N TRP A 21 3.59 8.82 4.17
CA TRP A 21 2.75 7.64 4.07
C TRP A 21 2.36 7.07 5.44
N ASN A 22 3.17 7.30 6.48
CA ASN A 22 2.94 6.77 7.82
C ASN A 22 2.22 7.75 8.76
N ALA A 23 1.62 8.80 8.21
CA ALA A 23 1.00 9.85 9.02
C ALA A 23 -0.33 9.44 9.67
N ASP A 24 -1.01 8.42 9.15
CA ASP A 24 -2.34 8.04 9.59
C ASP A 24 -2.47 6.52 9.76
N PRO A 25 -1.80 5.94 10.77
CA PRO A 25 -1.89 4.50 11.02
C PRO A 25 -3.25 4.11 11.61
N GLN A 26 -3.74 2.95 11.22
CA GLN A 26 -4.89 2.30 11.83
C GLN A 26 -4.40 1.18 12.72
N VAL A 27 -4.79 1.20 13.98
CA VAL A 27 -4.36 0.18 14.94
C VAL A 27 -5.28 -1.03 14.89
N LYS A 28 -4.72 -2.21 14.80
CA LYS A 28 -5.48 -3.45 14.79
C LYS A 28 -4.92 -4.44 15.80
N ALA A 29 -5.80 -5.01 16.62
CA ALA A 29 -5.43 -6.12 17.50
C ALA A 29 -5.54 -7.44 16.72
N LEU A 30 -4.50 -8.25 16.77
CA LEU A 30 -4.45 -9.56 16.11
C LEU A 30 -4.92 -10.66 17.08
N PRO A 31 -5.38 -11.81 16.54
CA PRO A 31 -5.82 -12.93 17.38
C PRO A 31 -4.76 -13.43 18.36
N ASN A 32 -3.48 -13.24 18.04
CA ASN A 32 -2.37 -13.64 18.92
C ASN A 32 -2.09 -12.66 20.06
N GLY A 33 -2.92 -11.61 20.21
CA GLY A 33 -2.77 -10.60 21.24
C GLY A 33 -1.84 -9.44 20.90
N LYS A 34 -1.16 -9.51 19.77
CA LYS A 34 -0.32 -8.41 19.30
C LYS A 34 -1.18 -7.28 18.72
N VAL A 35 -0.70 -6.05 18.89
CA VAL A 35 -1.33 -4.86 18.31
C VAL A 35 -0.37 -4.31 17.26
N ILE A 36 -0.87 -4.13 16.04
CA ILE A 36 -0.05 -3.63 14.93
C ILE A 36 -0.66 -2.40 14.30
N GLU A 37 0.19 -1.58 13.71
CA GLU A 37 -0.22 -0.44 12.91
C GLU A 37 -0.38 -0.87 11.46
N LEU A 38 -1.52 -0.52 10.88
CA LEU A 38 -1.85 -0.81 9.50
C LEU A 38 -1.97 0.48 8.70
N PHE A 39 -1.61 0.38 7.43
CA PHE A 39 -1.65 1.51 6.49
C PHE A 39 -2.46 1.13 5.26
N SER A 40 -3.18 2.10 4.72
CA SER A 40 -4.06 1.89 3.58
C SER A 40 -3.28 1.66 2.27
N ALA A 41 -4.00 1.20 1.24
CA ALA A 41 -3.42 1.10 -0.10
C ALA A 41 -2.98 2.48 -0.62
N GLY A 42 -3.70 3.55 -0.25
CA GLY A 42 -3.28 4.92 -0.58
C GLY A 42 -1.94 5.28 0.05
N ALA A 43 -1.71 4.86 1.31
CA ALA A 43 -0.43 5.07 1.98
C ALA A 43 0.70 4.29 1.30
N MET A 44 0.46 3.03 0.93
CA MET A 44 1.44 2.22 0.19
C MET A 44 1.79 2.88 -1.15
N ALA A 45 0.79 3.35 -1.89
CA ALA A 45 1.01 4.03 -3.16
C ALA A 45 1.84 5.30 -2.96
N LEU A 46 1.54 6.07 -1.93
CA LEU A 46 2.30 7.27 -1.58
C LEU A 46 3.76 6.92 -1.26
N ALA A 47 3.97 5.87 -0.49
CA ALA A 47 5.31 5.40 -0.12
C ALA A 47 6.15 5.03 -1.35
N LEU A 48 5.52 4.48 -2.37
CA LEU A 48 6.18 4.09 -3.62
C LEU A 48 6.20 5.21 -4.66
N GLY A 49 5.62 6.37 -4.35
CA GLY A 49 5.55 7.49 -5.28
C GLY A 49 4.68 7.21 -6.50
N ARG A 50 3.65 6.37 -6.36
CA ARG A 50 2.79 5.95 -7.46
C ARG A 50 1.32 6.32 -7.19
N PRO A 51 0.52 6.53 -8.25
CA PRO A 51 -0.91 6.68 -8.07
C PRO A 51 -1.55 5.40 -7.53
N LEU A 52 -2.62 5.56 -6.74
CA LEU A 52 -3.34 4.41 -6.19
C LEU A 52 -3.85 3.46 -7.28
N VAL A 53 -4.29 4.01 -8.40
CA VAL A 53 -4.77 3.19 -9.53
C VAL A 53 -3.67 2.27 -10.06
N THR A 54 -2.42 2.73 -10.06
CA THR A 54 -1.27 1.92 -10.48
C THR A 54 -1.04 0.78 -9.51
N LEU A 55 -1.10 1.04 -8.21
CA LEU A 55 -0.93 0.00 -7.20
C LEU A 55 -2.01 -1.08 -7.32
N ARG A 56 -3.26 -0.67 -7.51
CA ARG A 56 -4.37 -1.60 -7.70
C ARG A 56 -4.20 -2.46 -8.96
N LEU A 57 -3.69 -1.85 -10.03
CA LEU A 57 -3.40 -2.56 -11.27
C LEU A 57 -2.33 -3.61 -11.06
N TRP A 58 -1.25 -3.26 -10.37
CA TRP A 58 -0.16 -4.18 -10.08
C TRP A 58 -0.63 -5.38 -9.25
N GLU A 59 -1.46 -5.13 -8.25
CA GLU A 59 -2.02 -6.22 -7.44
C GLU A 59 -2.92 -7.13 -8.28
N ARG A 60 -3.77 -6.54 -9.12
CA ARG A 60 -4.67 -7.30 -9.98
C ARG A 60 -3.92 -8.16 -10.99
N LYS A 61 -2.81 -7.66 -11.51
CA LYS A 61 -1.97 -8.41 -12.45
C LYS A 61 -1.01 -9.40 -11.77
N GLY A 62 -0.95 -9.39 -10.45
CA GLY A 62 -0.08 -10.27 -9.71
C GLY A 62 1.38 -9.83 -9.65
N TYR A 63 1.69 -8.60 -10.04
CA TYR A 63 3.05 -8.07 -9.91
C TYR A 63 3.44 -7.85 -8.46
N ILE A 64 2.49 -7.47 -7.62
CA ILE A 64 2.67 -7.38 -6.18
C ILE A 64 1.67 -8.32 -5.50
N PRO A 65 2.01 -8.85 -4.30
CA PRO A 65 1.09 -9.72 -3.58
C PRO A 65 -0.17 -8.99 -3.15
N ARG A 66 -1.21 -9.75 -2.85
CA ARG A 66 -2.43 -9.19 -2.27
C ARG A 66 -2.15 -8.67 -0.87
N ALA A 67 -2.84 -7.61 -0.49
CA ALA A 67 -2.75 -7.06 0.85
C ALA A 67 -3.08 -8.14 1.88
N PRO A 68 -2.19 -8.37 2.87
CA PRO A 68 -2.38 -9.46 3.84
C PRO A 68 -3.43 -9.13 4.90
N TYR A 69 -3.78 -7.87 5.06
CA TYR A 69 -4.76 -7.43 6.05
C TYR A 69 -5.91 -6.71 5.38
N ARG A 70 -7.06 -6.74 6.04
CA ARG A 70 -8.22 -5.95 5.64
C ARG A 70 -8.88 -5.36 6.89
N LEU A 71 -9.36 -4.13 6.77
CA LEU A 71 -10.27 -3.60 7.77
C LEU A 71 -11.58 -4.37 7.71
N LYS A 72 -12.29 -4.37 8.84
CA LYS A 72 -13.56 -5.08 8.98
C LYS A 72 -14.51 -4.74 7.83
N SER A 73 -15.12 -5.77 7.26
CA SER A 73 -16.13 -5.58 6.22
C SER A 73 -17.30 -4.75 6.74
N MET A 74 -17.85 -3.91 5.87
CA MET A 74 -18.98 -3.05 6.20
C MET A 74 -20.22 -3.45 5.40
N ILE A 75 -21.40 -3.26 5.99
CA ILE A 75 -22.66 -3.40 5.27
C ILE A 75 -23.09 -2.00 4.85
N VAL A 76 -23.19 -1.79 3.54
CA VAL A 76 -23.63 -0.53 2.95
C VAL A 76 -24.86 -0.81 2.10
N ASN A 77 -25.98 -0.16 2.43
CA ASN A 77 -27.27 -0.36 1.74
C ASN A 77 -27.68 -1.83 1.65
N GLY A 78 -27.47 -2.60 2.72
CA GLY A 78 -27.81 -4.01 2.79
C GLY A 78 -26.84 -4.94 2.06
N VAL A 79 -25.81 -4.41 1.42
CA VAL A 79 -24.80 -5.20 0.69
C VAL A 79 -23.53 -5.27 1.52
N LYS A 80 -23.02 -6.47 1.76
CA LYS A 80 -21.77 -6.67 2.45
C LYS A 80 -20.61 -6.32 1.50
N LYS A 81 -19.84 -5.29 1.85
CA LYS A 81 -18.62 -4.92 1.12
C LYS A 81 -17.39 -5.45 1.82
N PRO A 82 -16.40 -5.97 1.07
CA PRO A 82 -15.15 -6.40 1.66
C PRO A 82 -14.45 -5.22 2.33
N GLY A 83 -13.67 -5.51 3.38
CA GLY A 83 -12.90 -4.50 4.07
C GLY A 83 -11.80 -3.93 3.17
N TRP A 84 -11.28 -2.77 3.57
CA TRP A 84 -10.21 -2.09 2.84
C TRP A 84 -8.90 -2.86 2.98
N ARG A 85 -8.13 -2.86 1.90
CA ARG A 85 -6.81 -3.47 1.88
C ARG A 85 -5.85 -2.68 2.76
N MET A 86 -5.13 -3.39 3.63
CA MET A 86 -4.21 -2.78 4.57
C MET A 86 -2.88 -3.51 4.56
N TYR A 87 -1.84 -2.78 4.89
CA TYR A 87 -0.47 -3.27 4.96
C TYR A 87 0.14 -2.91 6.30
N SER A 88 0.91 -3.80 6.88
CA SER A 88 1.63 -3.46 8.11
C SER A 88 2.80 -2.53 7.79
N LYS A 89 3.29 -1.83 8.82
CA LYS A 89 4.44 -0.94 8.68
C LYS A 89 5.65 -1.66 8.10
N ALA A 90 5.95 -2.85 8.62
CA ALA A 90 7.09 -3.64 8.17
C ALA A 90 6.97 -4.02 6.70
N ILE A 91 5.77 -4.34 6.23
CA ILE A 91 5.51 -4.67 4.82
C ILE A 91 5.76 -3.45 3.93
N VAL A 92 5.26 -2.28 4.32
CA VAL A 92 5.49 -1.06 3.54
C VAL A 92 6.98 -0.72 3.48
N GLU A 93 7.67 -0.78 4.61
CA GLU A 93 9.11 -0.50 4.67
C GLU A 93 9.93 -1.47 3.83
N ALA A 94 9.60 -2.76 3.88
CA ALA A 94 10.27 -3.78 3.07
C ALA A 94 10.06 -3.54 1.57
N THR A 95 8.85 -3.11 1.20
CA THR A 95 8.52 -2.81 -0.20
C THR A 95 9.30 -1.58 -0.68
N ILE A 96 9.37 -0.54 0.14
CA ILE A 96 10.19 0.65 -0.17
C ILE A 96 11.64 0.24 -0.39
N GLU A 97 12.19 -0.55 0.51
CA GLU A 97 13.57 -1.02 0.43
C GLU A 97 13.84 -1.81 -0.86
N SER A 98 12.95 -2.72 -1.22
CA SER A 98 13.10 -3.50 -2.44
C SER A 98 13.05 -2.63 -3.69
N PHE A 99 12.18 -1.65 -3.74
CA PHE A 99 12.10 -0.71 -4.85
C PHE A 99 13.31 0.22 -4.88
N GLN A 100 13.74 0.70 -3.73
CA GLN A 100 14.89 1.60 -3.62
C GLN A 100 16.19 0.92 -4.06
N SER A 101 16.41 -0.32 -3.66
CA SER A 101 17.62 -1.07 -4.02
C SER A 101 17.75 -1.31 -5.52
N ARG A 102 16.63 -1.23 -6.25
CA ARG A 102 16.60 -1.40 -7.71
C ARG A 102 16.48 -0.06 -8.45
N GLY A 103 16.49 1.07 -7.73
CA GLY A 103 16.32 2.39 -8.32
C GLY A 103 14.92 2.65 -8.87
N LEU A 104 13.93 1.86 -8.45
CA LEU A 104 12.58 1.94 -9.00
C LEU A 104 11.70 3.01 -8.34
N LEU A 105 12.08 3.54 -7.18
CA LEU A 105 11.33 4.63 -6.56
C LEU A 105 11.37 5.89 -7.41
N GLU A 106 12.48 6.15 -8.05
CA GLU A 106 12.70 7.34 -8.89
C GLU A 106 12.34 7.09 -10.35
N ALA A 107 12.18 5.83 -10.75
CA ALA A 107 11.84 5.50 -12.12
C ALA A 107 10.39 5.88 -12.42
N PRO A 108 10.11 6.50 -13.59
CA PRO A 108 8.74 6.87 -13.95
C PRO A 108 7.84 5.66 -14.19
N ARG A 109 8.42 4.55 -14.61
CA ARG A 109 7.70 3.29 -14.86
C ARG A 109 8.50 2.09 -14.38
N VAL A 110 7.79 1.05 -13.99
CA VAL A 110 8.40 -0.23 -13.64
C VAL A 110 8.13 -1.22 -14.78
N ASP A 111 9.19 -1.71 -15.40
CA ASP A 111 9.08 -2.77 -16.40
C ASP A 111 9.11 -4.12 -15.68
N TRP A 112 7.95 -4.68 -15.40
CA TRP A 112 7.84 -5.93 -14.67
C TRP A 112 8.40 -7.13 -15.42
N ASN A 113 8.54 -7.04 -16.74
CA ASN A 113 9.18 -8.09 -17.51
C ASN A 113 10.68 -8.18 -17.21
N ARG A 114 11.31 -7.05 -16.90
CA ARG A 114 12.72 -7.00 -16.47
C ARG A 114 12.89 -7.24 -14.98
N HIS A 115 11.83 -7.05 -14.20
CA HIS A 115 11.85 -7.17 -12.74
C HIS A 115 10.94 -8.27 -12.25
N HIS A 116 10.86 -9.37 -12.99
CA HIS A 116 10.06 -10.53 -12.59
C HIS A 116 10.49 -11.07 -11.23
N ASP A 117 11.78 -11.04 -10.95
CA ASP A 117 12.36 -11.45 -9.68
C ASP A 117 11.91 -10.53 -8.51
N LEU A 118 11.58 -9.27 -8.79
CA LEU A 118 11.03 -8.37 -7.77
C LEU A 118 9.68 -8.87 -7.27
N SER A 119 8.81 -9.34 -8.16
CA SER A 119 7.51 -9.92 -7.76
C SER A 119 7.72 -11.09 -6.81
N ILE A 120 8.67 -11.96 -7.10
CA ILE A 120 9.01 -13.12 -6.26
C ILE A 120 9.57 -12.65 -4.91
N GLU A 121 10.48 -11.68 -4.94
CA GLU A 121 11.07 -11.11 -3.73
C GLU A 121 10.01 -10.51 -2.80
N LEU A 122 9.07 -9.75 -3.35
CA LEU A 122 8.00 -9.15 -2.56
C LEU A 122 7.10 -10.21 -1.95
N MET A 123 6.75 -11.25 -2.71
CA MET A 123 5.93 -12.34 -2.20
C MET A 123 6.63 -13.04 -1.02
N GLU A 124 7.90 -13.32 -1.15
CA GLU A 124 8.68 -13.96 -0.07
C GLU A 124 8.79 -13.07 1.16
N LYS A 125 9.13 -11.80 0.98
CA LYS A 125 9.27 -10.85 2.07
C LYS A 125 7.95 -10.61 2.80
N TRP A 126 6.87 -10.38 2.05
CA TRP A 126 5.56 -10.13 2.65
C TRP A 126 5.04 -11.34 3.40
N THR A 127 5.21 -12.53 2.83
CA THR A 127 4.79 -13.77 3.48
C THR A 127 5.55 -13.99 4.79
N LYS A 128 6.86 -13.78 4.78
CA LYS A 128 7.70 -13.93 5.96
C LYS A 128 7.30 -12.93 7.06
N ILE A 129 7.12 -11.68 6.69
CA ILE A 129 6.72 -10.63 7.63
C ILE A 129 5.34 -10.93 8.22
N HIS A 130 4.37 -11.25 7.36
CA HIS A 130 3.02 -11.58 7.80
C HIS A 130 3.00 -12.78 8.74
N THR A 131 3.77 -13.82 8.45
CA THR A 131 3.90 -14.99 9.31
C THR A 131 4.45 -14.60 10.68
N GLN A 132 5.48 -13.75 10.72
CA GLN A 132 6.06 -13.28 11.97
C GLN A 132 5.07 -12.42 12.77
N GLU A 133 4.28 -11.60 12.10
CA GLU A 133 3.30 -10.74 12.76
C GLU A 133 2.13 -11.51 13.34
N THR A 134 1.75 -12.61 12.70
CA THR A 134 0.57 -13.39 13.08
C THR A 134 0.88 -14.61 13.94
N THR A 135 2.13 -14.82 14.28
CA THR A 135 2.57 -15.96 15.12
C THR A 135 2.43 -15.68 16.61
#